data_88aaafd05bec10ffc06793430db6b378
#
_entry.id   88aaafd05bec10ffc06793430db6b378
#
_cell.length_a   1.000
_cell.length_b   1.000
_cell.length_c   1.000
_cell.angle_alpha   90.00
_cell.angle_beta   90.00
_cell.angle_gamma   90.00
#
_symmetry.space_group_name_H-M   'P 1'
#
loop_
_entity.id
_entity.type
_entity.pdbx_description
1 polymer ?
#
loop_
_entity_poly.entity_id
_entity_poly.type
_entity_poly.pdbx_seq_one_letter_code
_entity_poly.pdbx_strand_id
1 'polypeptide(L)'
;MSELVYHIPVLLDESVNGLNIKSSGVYVDVTFGGGGHSKEILSRLNGKGHLFSFDQDADAEKNIEASEGFTFVRSNFRYLKNWMRYYGIEKIDGLLADLGVSSHHFDDESRGFSFRFDAPLDMRMNKRAGKTAADVVNEYDETKLADIFYLYGEMKNSRKIASMLVKARQKKTIQTTLDFITAVRGQQIPTNTMAESREKKDMAKLFQALRIEVNHEMEALKEMLQSATELLKPGGRLSVITYHSLEDRMVKNVMKTGNAEGKRVQDFYGKVETPYRLVNSKVIVASADEQKKNPRSRSAKLRIAEKI
;
A
#
# COMPACT_ATOMS: atom_id res chain seq x y z
N MET A 1 -20.34 25.55 -6.60
CA MET A 1 -19.12 24.92 -7.13
C MET A 1 -18.42 24.34 -5.91
N SER A 2 -18.56 23.05 -5.66
CA SER A 2 -17.82 22.36 -4.59
C SER A 2 -16.36 22.31 -5.03
N GLU A 3 -15.49 23.03 -4.33
CA GLU A 3 -14.05 22.81 -4.45
C GLU A 3 -13.82 21.32 -4.24
N LEU A 4 -13.35 20.63 -5.27
CA LEU A 4 -12.75 19.31 -5.18
C LEU A 4 -11.65 19.45 -4.13
N VAL A 5 -11.88 18.93 -2.92
CA VAL A 5 -10.85 18.82 -1.89
C VAL A 5 -9.82 17.86 -2.42
N TYR A 6 -8.84 18.40 -3.12
CA TYR A 6 -7.70 17.66 -3.63
C TYR A 6 -7.01 16.96 -2.47
N HIS A 7 -6.77 15.70 -2.65
CA HIS A 7 -6.13 14.81 -1.69
C HIS A 7 -4.81 15.41 -1.21
N ILE A 8 -4.74 15.78 0.07
CA ILE A 8 -3.50 16.24 0.70
C ILE A 8 -2.59 15.02 0.84
N PRO A 9 -1.40 14.98 0.18
CA PRO A 9 -0.48 13.88 0.35
C PRO A 9 -0.07 13.70 1.80
N VAL A 10 0.03 12.47 2.25
CA VAL A 10 0.39 12.14 3.64
C VAL A 10 1.90 12.28 3.82
N LEU A 11 2.34 12.96 4.88
CA LEU A 11 3.77 13.13 5.22
C LEU A 11 4.57 13.66 4.02
N LEU A 12 4.00 14.62 3.26
CA LEU A 12 4.58 15.12 2.00
C LEU A 12 6.01 15.62 2.21
N ASP A 13 6.19 16.57 3.13
CA ASP A 13 7.47 17.20 3.35
C ASP A 13 8.52 16.21 3.88
N GLU A 14 8.12 15.39 4.85
CA GLU A 14 9.02 14.43 5.47
C GLU A 14 9.48 13.33 4.49
N SER A 15 8.56 12.83 3.66
CA SER A 15 8.86 11.76 2.70
C SER A 15 9.75 12.25 1.56
N VAL A 16 9.47 13.45 1.02
CA VAL A 16 10.25 14.03 -0.07
C VAL A 16 11.59 14.58 0.43
N ASN A 17 11.64 15.21 1.62
CA ASN A 17 12.90 15.58 2.28
C ASN A 17 13.80 14.36 2.52
N GLY A 18 13.17 13.22 2.86
CA GLY A 18 13.86 11.96 3.05
C GLY A 18 14.61 11.44 1.83
N LEU A 19 14.17 11.79 0.63
CA LEU A 19 14.84 11.41 -0.62
C LEU A 19 16.17 12.14 -0.85
N ASN A 20 16.41 13.28 -0.19
CA ASN A 20 17.62 14.11 -0.35
C ASN A 20 17.88 14.41 -1.85
N ILE A 21 16.90 15.02 -2.51
CA ILE A 21 16.84 15.16 -3.96
C ILE A 21 18.01 15.98 -4.50
N LYS A 22 18.69 15.38 -5.50
CA LYS A 22 19.68 16.03 -6.36
C LYS A 22 18.98 16.45 -7.65
N SER A 23 19.12 17.69 -8.06
CA SER A 23 18.37 18.24 -9.21
C SER A 23 18.56 17.47 -10.53
N SER A 24 19.72 16.86 -10.76
CA SER A 24 20.03 16.03 -11.95
C SER A 24 19.82 14.54 -11.76
N GLY A 25 19.20 14.13 -10.64
CA GLY A 25 19.00 12.72 -10.30
C GLY A 25 17.83 12.07 -11.02
N VAL A 26 17.77 10.75 -10.96
CA VAL A 26 16.65 9.94 -11.44
C VAL A 26 15.89 9.39 -10.24
N TYR A 27 14.61 9.70 -10.15
CA TYR A 27 13.74 9.31 -9.03
C TYR A 27 12.56 8.50 -9.52
N VAL A 28 12.01 7.71 -8.62
CA VAL A 28 10.81 6.92 -8.88
C VAL A 28 9.80 7.15 -7.75
N ASP A 29 8.56 7.47 -8.12
CA ASP A 29 7.38 7.40 -7.25
C ASP A 29 6.56 6.20 -7.70
N VAL A 30 6.49 5.16 -6.88
CA VAL A 30 5.79 3.92 -7.27
C VAL A 30 4.29 3.94 -6.97
N THR A 31 3.77 5.08 -6.47
CA THR A 31 2.39 5.26 -6.00
C THR A 31 1.86 6.65 -6.37
N PHE A 32 1.74 6.92 -7.68
CA PHE A 32 1.39 8.24 -8.20
C PHE A 32 0.09 8.80 -7.63
N GLY A 33 -1.00 8.01 -7.64
CA GLY A 33 -2.31 8.38 -7.12
C GLY A 33 -2.81 9.74 -7.64
N GLY A 34 -2.92 10.72 -6.74
CA GLY A 34 -3.29 12.10 -7.06
C GLY A 34 -2.14 12.98 -7.54
N GLY A 35 -0.92 12.46 -7.65
CA GLY A 35 0.27 13.16 -8.15
C GLY A 35 0.95 14.11 -7.17
N GLY A 36 0.49 14.21 -5.92
CA GLY A 36 0.99 15.21 -4.99
C GLY A 36 2.47 15.05 -4.61
N HIS A 37 2.91 13.83 -4.28
CA HIS A 37 4.33 13.53 -4.03
C HIS A 37 5.17 13.73 -5.30
N SER A 38 4.68 13.25 -6.43
CA SER A 38 5.35 13.41 -7.74
C SER A 38 5.55 14.87 -8.12
N LYS A 39 4.55 15.73 -7.90
CA LYS A 39 4.63 17.16 -8.15
C LYS A 39 5.70 17.85 -7.30
N GLU A 40 5.77 17.49 -6.02
CA GLU A 40 6.80 18.01 -5.12
C GLU A 40 8.21 17.53 -5.51
N ILE A 41 8.37 16.27 -5.92
CA ILE A 41 9.65 15.75 -6.42
C ILE A 41 10.07 16.51 -7.69
N LEU A 42 9.16 16.70 -8.65
CA LEU A 42 9.43 17.43 -9.90
C LEU A 42 9.84 18.88 -9.65
N SER A 43 9.19 19.56 -8.70
CA SER A 43 9.55 20.94 -8.34
C SER A 43 11.02 21.04 -7.88
N ARG A 44 11.50 20.04 -7.12
CA ARG A 44 12.89 20.00 -6.63
C ARG A 44 13.90 19.56 -7.68
N LEU A 45 13.49 18.78 -8.67
CA LEU A 45 14.33 18.45 -9.83
C LEU A 45 14.57 19.65 -10.74
N ASN A 46 13.66 20.61 -10.74
CA ASN A 46 13.79 21.87 -11.47
C ASN A 46 14.18 21.67 -12.96
N GLY A 47 13.57 20.70 -13.64
CA GLY A 47 13.77 20.40 -15.05
C GLY A 47 15.12 19.78 -15.42
N LYS A 48 15.97 19.43 -14.47
CA LYS A 48 17.32 18.88 -14.74
C LYS A 48 17.44 17.37 -14.54
N GLY A 49 16.53 16.77 -13.78
CA GLY A 49 16.47 15.35 -13.50
C GLY A 49 15.29 14.67 -14.17
N HIS A 50 15.03 13.42 -13.78
CA HIS A 50 13.88 12.66 -14.32
C HIS A 50 13.12 11.95 -13.20
N LEU A 51 11.79 12.01 -13.27
CA LEU A 51 10.87 11.28 -12.41
C LEU A 51 10.06 10.27 -13.22
N PHE A 52 10.11 9.02 -12.81
CA PHE A 52 9.20 7.97 -13.25
C PHE A 52 8.14 7.76 -12.18
N SER A 53 6.85 7.86 -12.54
CA SER A 53 5.76 7.62 -11.59
C SER A 53 4.87 6.48 -12.04
N PHE A 54 4.57 5.58 -11.11
CA PHE A 54 3.80 4.37 -11.37
C PHE A 54 2.43 4.46 -10.72
N ASP A 55 1.43 3.97 -11.45
CA ASP A 55 0.15 3.58 -10.88
C ASP A 55 -0.48 2.47 -11.73
N GLN A 56 -1.17 1.53 -11.09
CA GLN A 56 -1.92 0.49 -11.79
C GLN A 56 -3.38 0.88 -12.07
N ASP A 57 -3.89 1.91 -11.37
CA ASP A 57 -5.24 2.40 -11.58
C ASP A 57 -5.29 3.34 -12.79
N ALA A 58 -6.24 3.07 -13.70
CA ALA A 58 -6.49 3.94 -14.84
C ALA A 58 -6.95 5.34 -14.46
N ASP A 59 -7.61 5.47 -13.31
CA ASP A 59 -8.13 6.76 -12.85
C ASP A 59 -7.01 7.71 -12.44
N ALA A 60 -5.83 7.20 -12.06
CA ALA A 60 -4.65 8.01 -11.75
C ALA A 60 -4.14 8.79 -12.98
N GLU A 61 -4.33 8.27 -14.20
CA GLU A 61 -3.93 8.97 -15.44
C GLU A 61 -4.57 10.36 -15.59
N LYS A 62 -5.75 10.56 -15.00
CA LYS A 62 -6.47 11.84 -15.05
C LYS A 62 -5.77 12.97 -14.29
N ASN A 63 -4.85 12.61 -13.40
CA ASN A 63 -4.10 13.54 -12.55
C ASN A 63 -2.73 13.90 -13.13
N ILE A 64 -2.41 13.43 -14.36
CA ILE A 64 -1.13 13.70 -15.00
C ILE A 64 -1.12 15.15 -15.49
N GLU A 65 -0.15 15.92 -14.98
CA GLU A 65 0.22 17.22 -15.53
C GLU A 65 1.48 17.02 -16.39
N ALA A 66 1.42 17.46 -17.66
CA ALA A 66 2.59 17.36 -18.54
C ALA A 66 3.74 18.20 -17.97
N SER A 67 4.90 17.59 -17.81
CA SER A 67 6.10 18.24 -17.28
C SER A 67 7.35 17.66 -17.94
N GLU A 68 8.33 18.52 -18.17
CA GLU A 68 9.66 18.08 -18.63
C GLU A 68 10.31 17.20 -17.55
N GLY A 69 10.99 16.13 -17.98
CA GLY A 69 11.61 15.18 -17.04
C GLY A 69 10.63 14.28 -16.28
N PHE A 70 9.39 14.11 -16.78
CA PHE A 70 8.38 13.24 -16.18
C PHE A 70 7.94 12.13 -17.13
N THR A 71 7.85 10.91 -16.58
CA THR A 71 7.28 9.75 -17.29
C THR A 71 6.30 9.01 -16.38
N PHE A 72 5.05 8.94 -16.80
CA PHE A 72 4.05 8.11 -16.14
C PHE A 72 4.07 6.68 -16.70
N VAL A 73 4.05 5.71 -15.81
CA VAL A 73 4.06 4.27 -16.14
C VAL A 73 2.81 3.62 -15.56
N ARG A 74 1.84 3.32 -16.43
CA ARG A 74 0.63 2.62 -16.03
C ARG A 74 0.91 1.14 -15.80
N SER A 75 1.39 0.81 -14.62
CA SER A 75 1.75 -0.56 -14.23
C SER A 75 1.75 -0.73 -12.72
N ASN A 76 1.62 -2.00 -12.28
CA ASN A 76 1.90 -2.33 -10.90
C ASN A 76 3.41 -2.21 -10.62
N PHE A 77 3.77 -1.62 -9.49
CA PHE A 77 5.15 -1.39 -9.07
C PHE A 77 5.98 -2.68 -8.87
N ARG A 78 5.36 -3.86 -8.80
CA ARG A 78 6.06 -5.14 -8.80
C ARG A 78 6.96 -5.31 -10.03
N TYR A 79 6.63 -4.66 -11.14
CA TYR A 79 7.38 -4.67 -12.38
C TYR A 79 8.39 -3.53 -12.51
N LEU A 80 8.72 -2.85 -11.40
CA LEU A 80 9.64 -1.71 -11.37
C LEU A 80 10.94 -1.97 -12.14
N LYS A 81 11.62 -3.08 -11.85
CA LYS A 81 12.89 -3.42 -12.51
C LYS A 81 12.74 -3.62 -14.03
N ASN A 82 11.62 -4.22 -14.46
CA ASN A 82 11.35 -4.44 -15.88
C ASN A 82 11.17 -3.11 -16.63
N TRP A 83 10.42 -2.19 -16.03
CA TRP A 83 10.20 -0.88 -16.63
C TRP A 83 11.45 -0.01 -16.63
N MET A 84 12.23 -0.01 -15.56
CA MET A 84 13.50 0.73 -15.54
C MET A 84 14.44 0.22 -16.64
N ARG A 85 14.54 -1.10 -16.82
CA ARG A 85 15.28 -1.71 -17.93
C ARG A 85 14.74 -1.29 -19.30
N TYR A 86 13.42 -1.25 -19.47
CA TYR A 86 12.78 -0.80 -20.72
C TYR A 86 13.17 0.63 -21.08
N TYR A 87 13.24 1.52 -20.10
CA TYR A 87 13.68 2.90 -20.28
C TYR A 87 15.20 3.09 -20.28
N GLY A 88 15.99 2.03 -20.25
CA GLY A 88 17.45 2.09 -20.21
C GLY A 88 18.03 2.65 -18.91
N ILE A 89 17.27 2.61 -17.81
CA ILE A 89 17.68 3.09 -16.50
C ILE A 89 18.24 1.93 -15.68
N GLU A 90 19.55 1.92 -15.49
CA GLU A 90 20.23 0.89 -14.68
C GLU A 90 20.21 1.20 -13.19
N LYS A 91 20.28 2.49 -12.83
CA LYS A 91 20.35 2.95 -11.44
C LYS A 91 19.55 4.23 -11.22
N ILE A 92 18.96 4.34 -10.02
CA ILE A 92 18.16 5.48 -9.56
C ILE A 92 18.77 6.13 -8.32
N ASP A 93 18.51 7.42 -8.12
CA ASP A 93 18.99 8.19 -6.96
C ASP A 93 18.05 8.12 -5.77
N GLY A 94 16.76 7.83 -5.99
CA GLY A 94 15.79 7.64 -4.91
C GLY A 94 14.49 7.01 -5.37
N LEU A 95 13.78 6.40 -4.40
CA LEU A 95 12.46 5.83 -4.59
C LEU A 95 11.54 6.23 -3.44
N LEU A 96 10.36 6.73 -3.79
CA LEU A 96 9.25 6.99 -2.88
C LEU A 96 8.14 5.97 -3.11
N ALA A 97 7.56 5.50 -2.01
CA ALA A 97 6.35 4.70 -2.02
C ALA A 97 5.39 5.20 -0.93
N ASP A 98 4.18 5.63 -1.31
CA ASP A 98 3.06 5.90 -0.41
C ASP A 98 2.08 4.74 -0.53
N LEU A 99 2.29 3.67 0.28
CA LEU A 99 1.59 2.41 0.13
C LEU A 99 0.11 2.52 0.55
N GLY A 100 -0.65 1.51 0.21
CA GLY A 100 -2.07 1.42 0.54
C GLY A 100 -2.97 1.78 -0.64
N VAL A 101 -4.17 2.23 -0.32
CA VAL A 101 -5.21 2.58 -1.31
C VAL A 101 -5.36 4.08 -1.42
N SER A 102 -5.46 4.57 -2.64
CA SER A 102 -5.78 5.97 -2.86
C SER A 102 -7.13 6.31 -2.21
N SER A 103 -7.28 7.56 -1.80
CA SER A 103 -8.54 8.06 -1.24
C SER A 103 -9.71 7.84 -2.18
N HIS A 104 -9.46 7.95 -3.47
CA HIS A 104 -10.44 7.72 -4.52
C HIS A 104 -11.07 6.33 -4.43
N HIS A 105 -10.31 5.29 -4.12
CA HIS A 105 -10.84 3.93 -3.96
C HIS A 105 -11.83 3.79 -2.78
N PHE A 106 -11.61 4.52 -1.69
CA PHE A 106 -12.54 4.51 -0.56
C PHE A 106 -13.76 5.39 -0.77
N ASP A 107 -13.64 6.43 -1.59
CA ASP A 107 -14.69 7.41 -1.85
C ASP A 107 -15.56 6.98 -3.05
N ASP A 108 -15.07 6.12 -3.94
CA ASP A 108 -15.85 5.48 -5.00
C ASP A 108 -16.66 4.30 -4.44
N GLU A 109 -17.93 4.56 -4.17
CA GLU A 109 -18.86 3.57 -3.62
C GLU A 109 -18.98 2.31 -4.50
N SER A 110 -18.72 2.41 -5.81
CA SER A 110 -18.84 1.29 -6.75
C SER A 110 -17.71 0.25 -6.67
N ARG A 111 -16.61 0.55 -5.93
CA ARG A 111 -15.39 -0.25 -5.90
C ARG A 111 -15.33 -1.30 -4.78
N GLY A 112 -16.21 -1.20 -3.78
CA GLY A 112 -16.30 -2.17 -2.68
C GLY A 112 -15.15 -2.15 -1.65
N PHE A 113 -14.30 -1.12 -1.65
CA PHE A 113 -13.21 -0.97 -0.67
C PHE A 113 -13.70 -0.56 0.72
N SER A 114 -14.90 -0.02 0.83
CA SER A 114 -15.46 0.48 2.07
C SER A 114 -16.68 -0.32 2.49
N PHE A 115 -16.79 -0.58 3.80
CA PHE A 115 -17.99 -1.20 4.39
C PHE A 115 -19.05 -0.17 4.84
N ARG A 116 -18.90 1.10 4.44
CA ARG A 116 -19.84 2.18 4.75
C ARG A 116 -21.06 2.17 3.83
N PHE A 117 -20.91 1.62 2.64
CA PHE A 117 -21.92 1.59 1.59
C PHE A 117 -22.16 0.15 1.14
N ASP A 118 -23.37 -0.16 0.69
CA ASP A 118 -23.63 -1.40 0.00
C ASP A 118 -23.20 -1.25 -1.46
N ALA A 119 -22.21 -2.03 -1.87
CA ALA A 119 -21.55 -1.94 -3.16
C ALA A 119 -21.15 -3.33 -3.67
N PRO A 120 -20.92 -3.52 -4.97
CA PRO A 120 -20.28 -4.73 -5.48
C PRO A 120 -18.98 -5.03 -4.71
N LEU A 121 -18.80 -6.28 -4.29
CA LEU A 121 -17.61 -6.70 -3.53
C LEU A 121 -16.44 -6.97 -4.50
N ASP A 122 -15.90 -5.90 -5.13
CA ASP A 122 -14.86 -6.00 -6.15
C ASP A 122 -13.45 -5.91 -5.54
N MET A 123 -13.06 -4.80 -4.96
CA MET A 123 -11.77 -4.48 -4.34
C MET A 123 -10.54 -4.54 -5.27
N ARG A 124 -10.68 -4.69 -6.57
CA ARG A 124 -9.54 -4.68 -7.50
C ARG A 124 -9.05 -3.25 -7.74
N MET A 125 -7.77 -3.00 -7.57
CA MET A 125 -7.13 -1.75 -7.98
C MET A 125 -7.06 -1.68 -9.51
N ASN A 126 -6.72 -2.78 -10.17
CA ASN A 126 -6.78 -2.92 -11.62
C ASN A 126 -8.05 -3.68 -12.04
N LYS A 127 -9.07 -2.97 -12.53
CA LYS A 127 -10.36 -3.56 -12.97
C LYS A 127 -10.26 -4.51 -14.17
N ARG A 128 -9.11 -4.51 -14.90
CA ARG A 128 -8.95 -5.29 -16.14
C ARG A 128 -8.51 -6.73 -15.90
N ALA A 129 -8.06 -7.07 -14.71
CA ALA A 129 -7.49 -8.38 -14.42
C ALA A 129 -7.74 -8.81 -12.97
N GLY A 130 -7.61 -10.10 -12.73
CA GLY A 130 -7.67 -10.71 -11.41
C GLY A 130 -9.09 -11.04 -10.94
N LYS A 131 -9.13 -11.77 -9.82
CA LYS A 131 -10.37 -12.12 -9.12
C LYS A 131 -10.87 -10.94 -8.30
N THR A 132 -12.18 -10.78 -8.23
CA THR A 132 -12.82 -9.85 -7.30
C THR A 132 -12.79 -10.40 -5.87
N ALA A 133 -13.08 -9.56 -4.89
CA ALA A 133 -13.27 -10.04 -3.52
C ALA A 133 -14.48 -10.95 -3.40
N ALA A 134 -15.53 -10.76 -4.24
CA ALA A 134 -16.64 -11.68 -4.34
C ALA A 134 -16.17 -13.06 -4.82
N ASP A 135 -15.33 -13.15 -5.85
CA ASP A 135 -14.78 -14.43 -6.32
C ASP A 135 -13.96 -15.11 -5.21
N VAL A 136 -13.13 -14.36 -4.49
CA VAL A 136 -12.33 -14.89 -3.37
C VAL A 136 -13.24 -15.53 -2.32
N VAL A 137 -14.27 -14.85 -1.85
CA VAL A 137 -15.14 -15.37 -0.77
C VAL A 137 -16.05 -16.51 -1.24
N ASN A 138 -16.41 -16.56 -2.52
CA ASN A 138 -17.28 -17.61 -3.05
C ASN A 138 -16.53 -18.86 -3.55
N GLU A 139 -15.29 -18.72 -4.05
CA GLU A 139 -14.57 -19.82 -4.69
C GLU A 139 -13.50 -20.47 -3.80
N TYR A 140 -12.87 -19.71 -2.90
CA TYR A 140 -11.80 -20.26 -2.07
C TYR A 140 -12.35 -21.27 -1.06
N ASP A 141 -11.56 -22.31 -0.77
CA ASP A 141 -11.89 -23.26 0.29
C ASP A 141 -11.80 -22.62 1.68
N GLU A 142 -12.36 -23.29 2.68
CA GLU A 142 -12.44 -22.80 4.05
C GLU A 142 -11.05 -22.57 4.66
N THR A 143 -10.09 -23.44 4.35
CA THR A 143 -8.71 -23.32 4.86
C THR A 143 -8.04 -22.09 4.32
N LYS A 144 -8.11 -21.88 3.01
CA LYS A 144 -7.50 -20.71 2.36
C LYS A 144 -8.13 -19.40 2.82
N LEU A 145 -9.45 -19.35 3.01
CA LEU A 145 -10.12 -18.19 3.60
C LEU A 145 -9.64 -17.93 5.04
N ALA A 146 -9.51 -18.98 5.84
CA ALA A 146 -9.00 -18.85 7.21
C ALA A 146 -7.56 -18.31 7.23
N ASP A 147 -6.70 -18.78 6.32
CA ASP A 147 -5.33 -18.32 6.19
C ASP A 147 -5.25 -16.83 5.81
N ILE A 148 -6.05 -16.37 4.83
CA ILE A 148 -6.14 -14.96 4.45
C ILE A 148 -6.52 -14.09 5.64
N PHE A 149 -7.58 -14.44 6.36
CA PHE A 149 -8.02 -13.66 7.52
C PHE A 149 -7.05 -13.73 8.70
N TYR A 150 -6.30 -14.82 8.85
CA TYR A 150 -5.25 -14.92 9.83
C TYR A 150 -4.02 -14.10 9.48
N LEU A 151 -3.49 -14.29 8.26
CA LEU A 151 -2.23 -13.70 7.81
C LEU A 151 -2.37 -12.20 7.53
N TYR A 152 -3.44 -11.81 6.82
CA TYR A 152 -3.63 -10.42 6.35
C TYR A 152 -4.58 -9.60 7.22
N GLY A 153 -5.52 -10.26 7.90
CA GLY A 153 -6.43 -9.62 8.84
C GLY A 153 -5.96 -9.65 10.30
N GLU A 154 -4.91 -10.44 10.61
CA GLU A 154 -4.47 -10.68 11.98
C GLU A 154 -5.63 -11.13 12.91
N MET A 155 -6.59 -11.92 12.37
CA MET A 155 -7.79 -12.37 13.05
C MET A 155 -7.56 -13.69 13.77
N LYS A 156 -7.60 -13.69 15.12
CA LYS A 156 -7.44 -14.92 15.91
C LYS A 156 -8.55 -15.96 15.69
N ASN A 157 -9.75 -15.50 15.32
CA ASN A 157 -10.93 -16.31 15.06
C ASN A 157 -11.17 -16.58 13.57
N SER A 158 -10.12 -16.51 12.74
CA SER A 158 -10.17 -16.63 11.27
C SER A 158 -10.90 -17.90 10.80
N ARG A 159 -10.64 -19.05 11.43
CA ARG A 159 -11.33 -20.32 11.11
C ARG A 159 -12.85 -20.23 11.28
N LYS A 160 -13.31 -19.61 12.37
CA LYS A 160 -14.75 -19.42 12.63
C LYS A 160 -15.36 -18.52 11.54
N ILE A 161 -14.68 -17.44 11.15
CA ILE A 161 -15.13 -16.51 10.11
C ILE A 161 -15.20 -17.24 8.76
N ALA A 162 -14.18 -18.00 8.39
CA ALA A 162 -14.16 -18.79 7.16
C ALA A 162 -15.32 -19.78 7.11
N SER A 163 -15.57 -20.54 8.19
CA SER A 163 -16.69 -21.46 8.29
C SER A 163 -18.05 -20.77 8.15
N MET A 164 -18.21 -19.56 8.71
CA MET A 164 -19.44 -18.77 8.57
C MET A 164 -19.66 -18.36 7.10
N LEU A 165 -18.61 -17.89 6.41
CA LEU A 165 -18.67 -17.51 4.99
C LEU A 165 -19.02 -18.72 4.11
N VAL A 166 -18.37 -19.87 4.32
CA VAL A 166 -18.66 -21.10 3.55
C VAL A 166 -20.10 -21.54 3.73
N LYS A 167 -20.63 -21.50 4.95
CA LYS A 167 -22.05 -21.81 5.21
C LYS A 167 -23.00 -20.77 4.61
N ALA A 168 -22.64 -19.50 4.62
CA ALA A 168 -23.47 -18.43 4.07
C ALA A 168 -23.57 -18.53 2.54
N ARG A 169 -22.44 -18.72 1.83
CA ARG A 169 -22.41 -18.82 0.36
C ARG A 169 -23.16 -20.03 -0.20
N GLN A 170 -23.31 -21.10 0.60
CA GLN A 170 -24.16 -22.25 0.23
C GLN A 170 -25.65 -21.88 0.14
N LYS A 171 -26.09 -20.86 0.88
CA LYS A 171 -27.49 -20.40 0.88
C LYS A 171 -27.72 -19.29 -0.13
N LYS A 172 -26.80 -18.37 -0.26
CA LYS A 172 -26.84 -17.21 -1.16
C LYS A 172 -25.42 -16.79 -1.53
N THR A 173 -25.15 -16.63 -2.82
CA THR A 173 -23.88 -16.09 -3.32
C THR A 173 -23.63 -14.70 -2.73
N ILE A 174 -22.42 -14.47 -2.25
CA ILE A 174 -21.99 -13.20 -1.64
C ILE A 174 -21.52 -12.28 -2.76
N GLN A 175 -22.31 -11.24 -3.08
CA GLN A 175 -22.05 -10.34 -4.21
C GLN A 175 -21.69 -8.93 -3.77
N THR A 176 -22.20 -8.51 -2.62
CA THR A 176 -22.05 -7.13 -2.15
C THR A 176 -21.32 -7.05 -0.82
N THR A 177 -20.88 -5.86 -0.47
CA THR A 177 -20.27 -5.56 0.84
C THR A 177 -21.23 -5.89 1.97
N LEU A 178 -22.54 -5.62 1.80
CA LEU A 178 -23.56 -5.95 2.80
C LEU A 178 -23.76 -7.46 2.95
N ASP A 179 -23.77 -8.21 1.83
CA ASP A 179 -23.82 -9.67 1.88
C ASP A 179 -22.66 -10.24 2.69
N PHE A 180 -21.44 -9.74 2.45
CA PHE A 180 -20.24 -10.15 3.18
C PHE A 180 -20.33 -9.82 4.67
N ILE A 181 -20.72 -8.59 5.01
CA ILE A 181 -20.91 -8.15 6.40
C ILE A 181 -21.92 -9.06 7.11
N THR A 182 -23.05 -9.31 6.46
CA THR A 182 -24.13 -10.17 6.99
C THR A 182 -23.63 -11.60 7.24
N ALA A 183 -22.85 -12.14 6.29
CA ALA A 183 -22.30 -13.49 6.39
C ALA A 183 -21.31 -13.64 7.57
N VAL A 184 -20.46 -12.64 7.83
CA VAL A 184 -19.47 -12.69 8.92
C VAL A 184 -20.01 -12.28 10.28
N ARG A 185 -21.07 -11.47 10.34
CA ARG A 185 -21.77 -11.12 11.59
C ARG A 185 -22.60 -12.27 12.14
N GLY A 186 -23.21 -13.04 11.25
CA GLY A 186 -24.27 -13.94 11.63
C GLY A 186 -25.46 -13.16 12.20
N GLN A 187 -26.11 -13.70 13.24
CA GLN A 187 -27.24 -13.02 13.92
C GLN A 187 -26.84 -12.15 15.10
N GLN A 188 -25.54 -11.87 15.31
CA GLN A 188 -25.07 -11.08 16.45
C GLN A 188 -25.16 -9.59 16.17
N ILE A 189 -26.06 -8.91 16.87
CA ILE A 189 -26.16 -7.45 16.91
C ILE A 189 -25.33 -6.96 18.10
N PRO A 190 -24.40 -5.99 17.93
CA PRO A 190 -23.67 -5.42 19.05
C PRO A 190 -24.63 -4.78 20.08
N THR A 191 -24.41 -5.06 21.35
CA THR A 191 -25.30 -4.63 22.43
C THR A 191 -24.84 -3.36 23.13
N ASN A 192 -23.64 -2.86 22.81
CA ASN A 192 -23.09 -1.63 23.41
C ASN A 192 -22.03 -0.96 22.52
N THR A 193 -21.68 0.30 22.80
CA THR A 193 -20.74 1.12 22.05
C THR A 193 -19.31 0.55 21.97
N MET A 194 -18.85 -0.18 22.99
CA MET A 194 -17.54 -0.84 22.96
C MET A 194 -17.55 -2.05 22.02
N ALA A 195 -18.64 -2.82 22.00
CA ALA A 195 -18.81 -3.93 21.05
C ALA A 195 -18.88 -3.43 19.61
N GLU A 196 -19.60 -2.33 19.35
CA GLU A 196 -19.67 -1.70 18.04
C GLU A 196 -18.31 -1.17 17.55
N SER A 197 -17.53 -0.55 18.45
CA SER A 197 -16.18 -0.06 18.11
C SER A 197 -15.22 -1.21 17.78
N ARG A 198 -15.30 -2.33 18.51
CA ARG A 198 -14.51 -3.52 18.25
C ARG A 198 -14.91 -4.18 16.94
N GLU A 199 -16.20 -4.29 16.68
CA GLU A 199 -16.73 -4.85 15.44
C GLU A 199 -16.30 -4.03 14.21
N LYS A 200 -16.33 -2.70 14.29
CA LYS A 200 -15.83 -1.84 13.22
C LYS A 200 -14.35 -2.08 12.93
N LYS A 201 -13.54 -2.28 13.96
CA LYS A 201 -12.10 -2.61 13.80
C LYS A 201 -11.91 -3.99 13.18
N ASP A 202 -12.67 -4.98 13.62
CA ASP A 202 -12.58 -6.33 13.06
C ASP A 202 -13.06 -6.34 11.59
N MET A 203 -14.12 -5.60 11.26
CA MET A 203 -14.59 -5.45 9.89
C MET A 203 -13.52 -4.78 9.00
N ALA A 204 -12.88 -3.72 9.48
CA ALA A 204 -11.78 -3.08 8.74
C ALA A 204 -10.63 -4.05 8.44
N LYS A 205 -10.30 -4.94 9.37
CA LYS A 205 -9.27 -5.97 9.18
C LYS A 205 -9.69 -7.04 8.17
N LEU A 206 -10.95 -7.42 8.14
CA LEU A 206 -11.48 -8.39 7.17
C LEU A 206 -11.45 -7.80 5.76
N PHE A 207 -11.88 -6.54 5.60
CA PHE A 207 -11.79 -5.82 4.33
C PHE A 207 -10.33 -5.64 3.89
N GLN A 208 -9.43 -5.29 4.81
CA GLN A 208 -7.99 -5.25 4.54
C GLN A 208 -7.47 -6.60 4.05
N ALA A 209 -7.86 -7.69 4.69
CA ALA A 209 -7.40 -9.03 4.31
C ALA A 209 -7.83 -9.43 2.89
N LEU A 210 -9.09 -9.19 2.53
CA LEU A 210 -9.59 -9.42 1.18
C LEU A 210 -8.87 -8.53 0.16
N ARG A 211 -8.69 -7.25 0.46
CA ARG A 211 -8.01 -6.30 -0.41
C ARG A 211 -6.57 -6.74 -0.72
N ILE A 212 -5.84 -7.12 0.33
CA ILE A 212 -4.45 -7.61 0.19
C ILE A 212 -4.40 -8.84 -0.70
N GLU A 213 -5.30 -9.81 -0.51
CA GLU A 213 -5.37 -11.02 -1.34
C GLU A 213 -5.71 -10.70 -2.79
N VAL A 214 -6.77 -9.92 -3.03
CA VAL A 214 -7.25 -9.54 -4.37
C VAL A 214 -6.17 -8.85 -5.19
N ASN A 215 -5.39 -7.97 -4.56
CA ASN A 215 -4.40 -7.14 -5.24
C ASN A 215 -2.96 -7.68 -5.12
N HIS A 216 -2.76 -8.82 -4.43
CA HIS A 216 -1.45 -9.41 -4.16
C HIS A 216 -0.46 -8.38 -3.59
N GLU A 217 -0.94 -7.56 -2.63
CA GLU A 217 -0.21 -6.37 -2.15
C GLU A 217 1.12 -6.75 -1.49
N MET A 218 1.15 -7.83 -0.70
CA MET A 218 2.36 -8.23 0.02
C MET A 218 3.43 -8.79 -0.91
N GLU A 219 3.05 -9.56 -1.94
CA GLU A 219 3.96 -10.06 -2.97
C GLU A 219 4.51 -8.90 -3.81
N ALA A 220 3.64 -8.00 -4.24
CA ALA A 220 4.03 -6.82 -5.00
C ALA A 220 5.00 -5.92 -4.22
N LEU A 221 4.73 -5.70 -2.92
CA LEU A 221 5.62 -4.95 -2.03
C LEU A 221 6.99 -5.63 -1.90
N LYS A 222 7.03 -6.95 -1.72
CA LYS A 222 8.28 -7.71 -1.64
C LYS A 222 9.12 -7.56 -2.91
N GLU A 223 8.51 -7.73 -4.08
CA GLU A 223 9.16 -7.60 -5.38
C GLU A 223 9.65 -6.17 -5.65
N MET A 224 8.87 -5.16 -5.26
CA MET A 224 9.25 -3.76 -5.36
C MET A 224 10.47 -3.44 -4.47
N LEU A 225 10.47 -3.87 -3.21
CA LEU A 225 11.58 -3.63 -2.29
C LEU A 225 12.87 -4.31 -2.74
N GLN A 226 12.78 -5.51 -3.32
CA GLN A 226 13.91 -6.19 -3.94
C GLN A 226 14.45 -5.40 -5.13
N SER A 227 13.56 -4.98 -6.03
CA SER A 227 13.91 -4.17 -7.21
C SER A 227 14.53 -2.82 -6.79
N ALA A 228 13.98 -2.15 -5.79
CA ALA A 228 14.52 -0.91 -5.24
C ALA A 228 15.94 -1.10 -4.70
N THR A 229 16.18 -2.21 -3.97
CA THR A 229 17.49 -2.53 -3.42
C THR A 229 18.56 -2.71 -4.51
N GLU A 230 18.18 -3.30 -5.64
CA GLU A 230 19.08 -3.49 -6.78
C GLU A 230 19.29 -2.21 -7.59
N LEU A 231 18.25 -1.40 -7.77
CA LEU A 231 18.29 -0.21 -8.62
C LEU A 231 18.91 1.01 -7.93
N LEU A 232 18.79 1.15 -6.62
CA LEU A 232 19.36 2.28 -5.89
C LEU A 232 20.88 2.33 -6.00
N LYS A 233 21.42 3.50 -6.33
CA LYS A 233 22.85 3.81 -6.25
C LYS A 233 23.30 3.82 -4.79
N PRO A 234 24.58 3.57 -4.49
CA PRO A 234 25.15 3.93 -3.18
C PRO A 234 24.86 5.41 -2.86
N GLY A 235 24.37 5.68 -1.65
CA GLY A 235 23.87 7.00 -1.22
C GLY A 235 22.47 7.36 -1.71
N GLY A 236 21.83 6.52 -2.55
CA GLY A 236 20.43 6.67 -2.96
C GLY A 236 19.47 6.38 -1.80
N ARG A 237 18.28 6.98 -1.83
CA ARG A 237 17.31 6.94 -0.73
C ARG A 237 16.06 6.15 -1.06
N LEU A 238 15.63 5.33 -0.11
CA LEU A 238 14.35 4.63 -0.11
C LEU A 238 13.46 5.28 0.96
N SER A 239 12.34 5.89 0.55
CA SER A 239 11.36 6.56 1.41
C SER A 239 10.02 5.87 1.26
N VAL A 240 9.52 5.23 2.34
CA VAL A 240 8.31 4.39 2.28
C VAL A 240 7.34 4.76 3.39
N ILE A 241 6.12 5.12 3.01
CA ILE A 241 4.97 5.32 3.89
C ILE A 241 4.14 4.05 3.88
N THR A 242 3.76 3.56 5.05
CA THR A 242 2.95 2.35 5.25
C THR A 242 1.75 2.66 6.13
N TYR A 243 0.64 1.90 5.99
CA TYR A 243 -0.61 2.17 6.73
C TYR A 243 -1.05 1.02 7.63
N HIS A 244 -0.47 -0.16 7.49
CA HIS A 244 -0.76 -1.29 8.36
C HIS A 244 0.50 -2.06 8.79
N SER A 245 0.34 -2.91 9.81
CA SER A 245 1.42 -3.64 10.49
C SER A 245 2.25 -4.53 9.57
N LEU A 246 1.62 -5.15 8.57
CA LEU A 246 2.27 -6.10 7.67
C LEU A 246 3.25 -5.37 6.73
N GLU A 247 2.80 -4.27 6.11
CA GLU A 247 3.69 -3.41 5.29
C GLU A 247 4.85 -2.88 6.12
N ASP A 248 4.56 -2.25 7.27
CA ASP A 248 5.57 -1.66 8.14
C ASP A 248 6.63 -2.69 8.59
N ARG A 249 6.19 -3.91 8.88
CA ARG A 249 7.07 -5.02 9.26
C ARG A 249 7.99 -5.41 8.12
N MET A 250 7.47 -5.58 6.91
CA MET A 250 8.25 -5.96 5.73
C MET A 250 9.27 -4.89 5.35
N VAL A 251 8.85 -3.62 5.27
CA VAL A 251 9.73 -2.48 4.99
C VAL A 251 10.84 -2.38 6.04
N LYS A 252 10.49 -2.45 7.34
CA LYS A 252 11.45 -2.45 8.43
C LYS A 252 12.45 -3.60 8.31
N ASN A 253 12.00 -4.80 7.98
CA ASN A 253 12.85 -5.96 7.83
C ASN A 253 13.85 -5.76 6.69
N VAL A 254 13.38 -5.39 5.49
CA VAL A 254 14.27 -5.14 4.34
C VAL A 254 15.30 -4.07 4.65
N MET A 255 14.90 -2.95 5.26
CA MET A 255 15.83 -1.86 5.61
C MET A 255 16.85 -2.27 6.69
N LYS A 256 16.51 -3.21 7.58
CA LYS A 256 17.40 -3.63 8.68
C LYS A 256 18.24 -4.87 8.38
N THR A 257 17.73 -5.77 7.55
CA THR A 257 18.35 -7.10 7.35
C THR A 257 18.52 -7.47 5.87
N GLY A 258 18.10 -6.59 4.95
CA GLY A 258 18.20 -6.83 3.52
C GLY A 258 17.18 -7.83 2.96
N ASN A 259 16.27 -8.38 3.78
CA ASN A 259 15.27 -9.35 3.35
C ASN A 259 13.91 -9.13 4.04
N ALA A 260 12.84 -9.54 3.36
CA ALA A 260 11.46 -9.37 3.83
C ALA A 260 11.14 -10.18 5.10
N GLU A 261 11.78 -11.31 5.27
CA GLU A 261 11.59 -12.24 6.37
C GLU A 261 12.21 -11.74 7.69
N GLY A 262 13.10 -10.73 7.63
CA GLY A 262 13.81 -10.19 8.79
C GLY A 262 14.90 -11.12 9.33
N LYS A 263 15.35 -12.08 8.51
CA LYS A 263 16.45 -12.97 8.87
C LYS A 263 17.77 -12.20 8.87
N ARG A 264 18.49 -12.26 9.99
CA ARG A 264 19.80 -11.63 10.12
C ARG A 264 20.87 -12.55 9.54
N VAL A 265 21.55 -12.07 8.51
CA VAL A 265 22.81 -12.66 8.04
C VAL A 265 23.93 -11.86 8.69
N GLN A 266 24.84 -12.53 9.37
CA GLN A 266 25.96 -11.89 10.07
C GLN A 266 27.27 -12.37 9.45
N ASP A 267 28.22 -11.45 9.35
CA ASP A 267 29.60 -11.81 9.01
C ASP A 267 30.28 -12.53 10.18
N PHE A 268 31.54 -12.92 9.97
CA PHE A 268 32.34 -13.60 10.99
C PHE A 268 32.50 -12.80 12.30
N TYR A 269 32.39 -11.47 12.23
CA TYR A 269 32.48 -10.57 13.38
C TYR A 269 31.15 -10.24 14.03
N GLY A 270 30.05 -10.87 13.58
CA GLY A 270 28.70 -10.64 14.11
C GLY A 270 28.00 -9.38 13.58
N LYS A 271 28.59 -8.67 12.61
CA LYS A 271 27.96 -7.52 11.97
C LYS A 271 26.87 -7.98 11.02
N VAL A 272 25.67 -7.42 11.16
CA VAL A 272 24.54 -7.72 10.27
C VAL A 272 24.81 -7.18 8.88
N GLU A 273 24.79 -8.04 7.88
CA GLU A 273 24.82 -7.63 6.49
C GLU A 273 23.48 -7.01 6.10
N THR A 274 23.49 -5.76 5.75
CA THR A 274 22.32 -5.05 5.26
C THR A 274 22.71 -4.10 4.13
N PRO A 275 21.91 -4.01 3.07
CA PRO A 275 22.19 -3.08 1.98
C PRO A 275 21.86 -1.61 2.32
N TYR A 276 21.36 -1.35 3.54
CA TYR A 276 20.85 -0.05 3.92
C TYR A 276 21.40 0.46 5.25
N ARG A 277 21.58 1.77 5.34
CA ARG A 277 21.72 2.52 6.57
C ARG A 277 20.43 3.29 6.84
N LEU A 278 19.84 3.10 8.02
CA LEU A 278 18.63 3.83 8.40
C LEU A 278 18.94 5.33 8.54
N VAL A 279 18.14 6.19 7.90
CA VAL A 279 18.22 7.65 8.04
C VAL A 279 17.54 8.08 9.33
N ASN A 280 16.41 7.48 9.66
CA ASN A 280 15.70 7.70 10.91
C ASN A 280 15.63 6.40 11.72
N SER A 281 16.07 6.44 12.97
CA SER A 281 16.02 5.28 13.88
C SER A 281 14.60 4.98 14.37
N LYS A 282 13.80 6.02 14.58
CA LYS A 282 12.40 5.95 14.94
C LYS A 282 11.54 6.19 13.70
N VAL A 283 10.39 5.51 13.64
CA VAL A 283 9.40 5.78 12.60
C VAL A 283 8.90 7.22 12.70
N ILE A 284 8.72 7.88 11.55
CA ILE A 284 8.09 9.20 11.46
C ILE A 284 6.58 8.98 11.31
N VAL A 285 5.79 9.71 12.06
CA VAL A 285 4.32 9.67 12.01
C VAL A 285 3.78 11.08 11.78
N ALA A 286 2.58 11.18 11.21
CA ALA A 286 1.93 12.45 10.95
C ALA A 286 1.73 13.27 12.23
N SER A 287 1.91 14.58 12.13
CA SER A 287 1.65 15.52 13.22
C SER A 287 0.18 15.54 13.64
N ALA A 288 -0.11 16.00 14.85
CA ALA A 288 -1.49 16.14 15.32
C ALA A 288 -2.34 17.05 14.40
N ASP A 289 -1.72 18.09 13.83
CA ASP A 289 -2.40 19.02 12.93
C ASP A 289 -2.64 18.39 11.55
N GLU A 290 -1.70 17.60 11.02
CA GLU A 290 -1.93 16.83 9.81
C GLU A 290 -3.05 15.80 10.00
N GLN A 291 -3.05 15.07 11.13
CA GLN A 291 -4.12 14.12 11.44
C GLN A 291 -5.50 14.74 11.57
N LYS A 292 -5.60 16.01 12.00
CA LYS A 292 -6.88 16.76 12.01
C LYS A 292 -7.33 17.12 10.61
N LYS A 293 -6.41 17.57 9.75
CA LYS A 293 -6.69 17.95 8.36
C LYS A 293 -6.90 16.73 7.46
N ASN A 294 -6.12 15.68 7.66
CA ASN A 294 -6.18 14.43 6.93
C ASN A 294 -6.26 13.23 7.88
N PRO A 295 -7.47 12.79 8.31
CA PRO A 295 -7.63 11.67 9.24
C PRO A 295 -7.00 10.34 8.77
N ARG A 296 -6.75 10.19 7.46
CA ARG A 296 -6.10 9.00 6.88
C ARG A 296 -4.63 8.91 7.26
N SER A 297 -3.97 10.03 7.56
CA SER A 297 -2.59 10.06 8.02
C SER A 297 -2.37 9.43 9.41
N ARG A 298 -3.45 9.19 10.18
CA ARG A 298 -3.37 8.66 11.56
C ARG A 298 -2.59 7.34 11.67
N SER A 299 -2.71 6.46 10.68
CA SER A 299 -2.03 5.16 10.66
C SER A 299 -0.71 5.18 9.89
N ALA A 300 -0.39 6.29 9.23
CA ALA A 300 0.80 6.44 8.40
C ALA A 300 2.09 6.32 9.22
N LYS A 301 3.05 5.57 8.67
CA LYS A 301 4.37 5.37 9.23
C LYS A 301 5.41 5.51 8.12
N LEU A 302 6.25 6.51 8.21
CA LEU A 302 7.31 6.75 7.25
C LEU A 302 8.63 6.16 7.75
N ARG A 303 9.29 5.40 6.89
CA ARG A 303 10.65 4.90 7.07
C ARG A 303 11.53 5.35 5.92
N ILE A 304 12.74 5.77 6.25
CA ILE A 304 13.73 6.24 5.28
C ILE A 304 15.04 5.51 5.52
N ALA A 305 15.62 5.00 4.43
CA ALA A 305 16.92 4.35 4.46
C ALA A 305 17.77 4.79 3.27
N GLU A 306 19.08 4.79 3.46
CA GLU A 306 20.08 5.10 2.45
C GLU A 306 20.78 3.83 2.02
N LYS A 307 20.93 3.62 0.72
CA LYS A 307 21.68 2.51 0.13
C LYS A 307 23.16 2.66 0.46
N ILE A 308 23.77 1.58 0.98
CA ILE A 308 25.22 1.50 1.24
C ILE A 308 25.97 1.12 -0.02
#